data_cadce9d79a59312c8786deae545575fd
#
_entry.id   cadce9d79a59312c8786deae545575fd
#
_cell.length_a   1.000
_cell.length_b   1.000
_cell.length_c   1.000
_cell.angle_alpha   90.00
_cell.angle_beta   90.00
_cell.angle_gamma   90.00
#
_symmetry.space_group_name_H-M   'P 1'
#
loop_
_entity.id
_entity.type
_entity.pdbx_description
1 polymer ?
#
loop_
_entity_poly.entity_id
_entity_poly.type
_entity_poly.pdbx_seq_one_letter_code
_entity_poly.pdbx_strand_id
1 'polypeptide(L)' 'MELTEALVAEDITPFERERLREALEEEVSRQLPADRQLLRVVDWDPRGGHAVEDAPGKRKYTVAYETEPRD' A
#
# COMPACT_ATOMS: atom_id res chain seq x y z
N MET A 1 -4.44 14.16 2.98
CA MET A 1 -4.07 12.94 2.23
C MET A 1 -2.56 12.82 2.19
N GLU A 2 -2.05 11.64 2.49
CA GLU A 2 -0.63 11.39 2.52
C GLU A 2 -0.25 10.38 1.43
N LEU A 3 1.01 10.36 1.05
CA LEU A 3 1.52 9.44 0.05
C LEU A 3 2.64 8.59 0.65
N THR A 4 2.68 7.33 0.29
CA THR A 4 3.77 6.45 0.67
C THR A 4 4.00 5.40 -0.42
N GLU A 5 5.09 4.67 -0.28
CA GLU A 5 5.38 3.54 -1.15
C GLU A 5 5.10 2.26 -0.38
N ALA A 6 4.45 1.31 -1.03
CA ALA A 6 4.12 0.03 -0.43
C ALA A 6 4.60 -1.11 -1.33
N LEU A 7 5.20 -2.11 -0.72
CA LEU A 7 5.67 -3.30 -1.41
C LEU A 7 4.63 -4.41 -1.26
N VAL A 8 4.23 -4.97 -2.38
CA VAL A 8 3.20 -6.01 -2.44
C VAL A 8 3.74 -7.20 -3.21
N ALA A 9 3.35 -8.41 -2.82
CA ALA A 9 3.76 -9.62 -3.51
C ALA A 9 3.40 -9.56 -5.00
N GLU A 10 4.32 -9.96 -5.87
CA GLU A 10 4.14 -9.83 -7.31
C GLU A 10 3.03 -10.73 -7.88
N ASP A 11 2.62 -11.76 -7.16
CA ASP A 11 1.52 -12.63 -7.57
C ASP A 11 0.15 -11.97 -7.45
N ILE A 12 0.09 -10.83 -6.73
CA ILE A 12 -1.11 -10.02 -6.67
C ILE A 12 -1.06 -9.05 -7.86
N THR A 13 -1.88 -9.30 -8.86
CA THR A 13 -1.83 -8.50 -10.10
C THR A 13 -2.60 -7.19 -9.94
N PRO A 14 -2.27 -6.16 -10.74
CA PRO A 14 -3.04 -4.90 -10.73
C PRO A 14 -4.52 -5.06 -11.09
N PHE A 15 -4.89 -6.17 -11.71
CA PHE A 15 -6.28 -6.44 -12.09
C PHE A 15 -7.12 -6.95 -10.91
N GLU A 16 -6.48 -7.48 -9.89
CA GLU A 16 -7.16 -7.98 -8.68
C GLU A 16 -7.32 -6.83 -7.68
N ARG A 17 -8.16 -5.87 -8.03
CA ARG A 17 -8.25 -4.60 -7.30
C ARG A 17 -8.55 -4.75 -5.80
N GLU A 18 -9.49 -5.61 -5.44
CA GLU A 18 -9.83 -5.81 -4.03
C GLU A 18 -8.69 -6.47 -3.25
N ARG A 19 -8.08 -7.48 -3.84
CA ARG A 19 -6.96 -8.18 -3.23
C ARG A 19 -5.76 -7.24 -3.09
N LEU A 20 -5.51 -6.43 -4.12
CA LEU A 20 -4.45 -5.44 -4.09
C LEU A 20 -4.72 -4.37 -3.04
N ARG A 21 -5.96 -3.89 -2.94
CA ARG A 21 -6.33 -2.90 -1.92
C ARG A 21 -6.06 -3.43 -0.52
N GLU A 22 -6.47 -4.65 -0.23
CA GLU A 22 -6.24 -5.26 1.08
C GLU A 22 -4.76 -5.36 1.41
N ALA A 23 -3.95 -5.75 0.43
CA ALA A 23 -2.50 -5.84 0.61
C ALA A 23 -1.88 -4.46 0.85
N LEU A 24 -2.34 -3.44 0.13
CA LEU A 24 -1.86 -2.07 0.31
C LEU A 24 -2.28 -1.51 1.68
N GLU A 25 -3.50 -1.77 2.11
CA GLU A 25 -3.99 -1.36 3.42
C GLU A 25 -3.13 -1.97 4.53
N GLU A 26 -2.81 -3.24 4.42
CA GLU A 26 -1.97 -3.93 5.39
C GLU A 26 -0.56 -3.33 5.43
N GLU A 27 0.05 -3.09 4.28
CA GLU A 27 1.39 -2.51 4.22
C GLU A 27 1.45 -1.10 4.75
N VAL A 28 0.48 -0.26 4.38
CA VAL A 28 0.42 1.12 4.88
C VAL A 28 0.22 1.12 6.40
N SER A 29 -0.64 0.25 6.91
CA SER A 29 -0.88 0.16 8.35
C SER A 29 0.39 -0.17 9.13
N ARG A 30 1.25 -1.01 8.58
CA ARG A 30 2.53 -1.35 9.24
C ARG A 30 3.49 -0.17 9.31
N GLN A 31 3.35 0.79 8.41
CA GLN A 31 4.24 1.96 8.34
C GLN A 31 3.80 3.08 9.28
N LEU A 32 2.60 2.99 9.83
CA LEU A 32 2.05 4.07 10.66
C LEU A 32 2.61 4.02 12.09
N PRO A 33 2.79 5.20 12.72
CA PRO A 33 3.17 5.24 14.14
C PRO A 33 2.06 4.68 15.03
N ALA A 34 2.43 4.34 16.26
CA ALA A 34 1.52 3.66 17.19
C ALA A 34 0.27 4.47 17.54
N ASP A 35 0.35 5.81 17.45
CA ASP A 35 -0.75 6.71 17.78
C ASP A 35 -1.68 6.99 16.58
N ARG A 36 -1.42 6.38 15.43
CA ARG A 36 -2.22 6.58 14.23
C ARG A 36 -2.75 5.25 13.72
N GLN A 37 -3.88 5.31 13.04
CA GLN A 37 -4.42 4.14 12.36
C GLN A 37 -4.88 4.54 10.96
N LEU A 38 -4.89 3.59 10.05
CA LEU A 38 -5.32 3.83 8.69
C LEU A 38 -6.83 4.03 8.67
N LEU A 39 -7.26 5.15 8.11
CA LEU A 39 -8.68 5.41 7.86
C LEU A 39 -9.09 4.72 6.57
N ARG A 40 -8.34 4.97 5.49
CA ARG A 40 -8.60 4.33 4.20
C ARG A 40 -7.44 4.55 3.24
N VAL A 41 -7.32 3.66 2.26
CA VAL A 41 -6.51 3.88 1.07
C VAL A 41 -7.41 4.60 0.07
N VAL A 42 -6.98 5.78 -0.37
CA VAL A 42 -7.77 6.62 -1.29
C VAL A 42 -7.55 6.17 -2.72
N ASP A 43 -6.29 5.97 -3.09
CA ASP A 43 -5.94 5.62 -4.46
C ASP A 43 -4.52 5.04 -4.50
N TRP A 44 -4.18 4.44 -5.62
CA TRP A 44 -2.81 3.99 -5.90
C TRP A 44 -2.60 4.08 -7.40
N ASP A 45 -1.33 4.13 -7.83
CA ASP A 45 -1.00 4.21 -9.23
C ASP A 45 -1.39 2.90 -9.94
N PRO A 46 -2.38 2.93 -10.86
CA PRO A 46 -2.81 1.72 -11.56
C PRO A 46 -1.74 1.14 -12.49
N ARG A 47 -0.73 1.95 -12.84
CA ARG A 47 0.41 1.52 -13.65
C ARG A 47 1.57 1.08 -12.78
N GLY A 48 1.38 1.15 -11.47
CA GLY A 48 2.41 0.81 -10.50
C GLY A 48 2.77 -0.66 -10.55
N GLY A 49 3.63 -1.03 -9.68
CA GLY A 49 4.10 -2.39 -9.61
C GLY A 49 5.42 -2.58 -10.30
N HIS A 50 6.35 -1.64 -10.06
CA HIS A 50 7.71 -1.80 -10.54
C HIS A 50 8.40 -2.90 -9.74
N ALA A 51 9.14 -3.76 -10.43
CA ALA A 51 10.00 -4.72 -9.77
C ALA A 51 11.08 -3.95 -9.00
N VAL A 52 11.38 -4.39 -7.78
CA VAL A 52 12.37 -3.74 -6.91
C VAL A 52 13.56 -4.68 -6.75
N GLU A 53 14.75 -4.20 -7.06
CA GLU A 53 15.97 -4.99 -6.97
C GLU A 53 16.22 -5.52 -5.56
N ASP A 54 15.97 -4.66 -4.57
CA ASP A 54 16.22 -4.99 -3.16
C ASP A 54 15.14 -5.88 -2.53
N ALA A 55 14.06 -6.11 -3.25
CA ALA A 55 12.94 -6.93 -2.77
C ALA A 55 12.42 -7.81 -3.89
N PRO A 56 13.15 -8.87 -4.26
CA PRO A 56 12.70 -9.78 -5.32
C PRO A 56 11.36 -10.43 -4.96
N GLY A 57 10.50 -10.57 -5.94
CA GLY A 57 9.15 -11.09 -5.73
C GLY A 57 8.15 -10.07 -5.23
N LYS A 58 8.54 -8.80 -5.18
CA LYS A 58 7.67 -7.70 -4.76
C LYS A 58 7.52 -6.66 -5.86
N ARG A 59 6.41 -5.94 -5.79
CA ARG A 59 6.17 -4.77 -6.64
C ARG A 59 5.91 -3.56 -5.75
N LYS A 60 6.39 -2.40 -6.17
CA LYS A 60 6.26 -1.16 -5.41
C LYS A 60 5.15 -0.29 -6.01
N TYR A 61 4.23 0.14 -5.18
CA TYR A 61 3.14 1.03 -5.57
C TYR A 61 3.25 2.33 -4.79
N THR A 62 2.88 3.44 -5.45
CA THR A 62 2.68 4.71 -4.77
C THR A 62 1.23 4.76 -4.34
N VAL A 63 1.00 4.93 -3.04
CA VAL A 63 -0.34 4.84 -2.43
C VAL A 63 -0.70 6.17 -1.77
N ALA A 64 -1.90 6.65 -2.05
CA ALA A 64 -2.49 7.79 -1.38
C ALA A 64 -3.43 7.27 -0.29
N TYR A 65 -3.28 7.78 0.93
CA TYR A 65 -4.04 7.28 2.06
C TYR A 65 -4.38 8.37 3.06
N GLU A 66 -5.34 8.08 3.93
CA GLU A 66 -5.74 8.97 5.01
C GLU A 66 -5.65 8.20 6.34
N THR A 67 -5.26 8.92 7.38
CA THR A 67 -5.12 8.35 8.72
C THR A 67 -5.97 9.11 9.70
N GLU A 68 -6.19 8.50 10.87
CA GLU A 68 -6.88 9.13 11.98
C GLU A 68 -6.15 8.79 13.28
N PRO A 69 -6.36 9.58 14.35
CA PRO A 69 -5.76 9.24 15.65
C PRO A 69 -6.31 7.90 16.15
N ARG A 70 -5.43 7.13 16.77
CA ARG A 70 -5.84 5.90 17.43
C ARG A 70 -6.22 6.22 18.88
N ASP A 71 -7.39 5.79 19.27
CA ASP A 71 -7.88 5.97 20.63
C ASP A 71 -7.25 4.98 21.61
#